data_ee365c724f52f6020e138a0d707dc57a
#
_entry.id   ee365c724f52f6020e138a0d707dc57a
#
_cell.length_a   1.000
_cell.length_b   1.000
_cell.length_c   1.000
_cell.angle_alpha   90.00
_cell.angle_beta   90.00
_cell.angle_gamma   90.00
#
_symmetry.space_group_name_H-M   'P 1'
#
loop_
_entity.id
_entity.type
_entity.pdbx_description
1 polymer ?
#
loop_
_entity_poly.entity_id
_entity_poly.type
_entity_poly.pdbx_seq_one_letter_code
_entity_poly.pdbx_strand_id
1 'polypeptide(L)'
;MIYFAYIVLGFALLQLLVVGVNWIFRQSLTQEYTHNDKLVSVLIPARNEEKNIASILGDLRKQTYQHIEIIVLDDDSTDNTSSIIEQQIQHDSRVKLLASKGLPKGWLGKNYACHQLAKEAKGEYLLFLDADVRIQPRLIGKLLHFSINKQKQ
;
A
#
# COMPACT_ATOMS: atom_id res chain seq x y z
N MET A 1 -23.73 37.87 17.57
CA MET A 1 -23.67 37.53 16.13
C MET A 1 -22.30 37.90 15.53
N ILE A 2 -21.79 39.11 15.73
CA ILE A 2 -20.52 39.56 15.10
C ILE A 2 -19.29 38.73 15.54
N TYR A 3 -19.18 38.39 16.83
CA TYR A 3 -18.09 37.56 17.35
C TYR A 3 -18.10 36.14 16.76
N PHE A 4 -19.25 35.56 16.50
CA PHE A 4 -19.38 34.26 15.85
C PHE A 4 -18.87 34.30 14.40
N ALA A 5 -19.18 35.39 13.68
CA ALA A 5 -18.64 35.59 12.32
C ALA A 5 -17.12 35.69 12.31
N TYR A 6 -16.50 36.37 13.28
CA TYR A 6 -15.03 36.43 13.40
C TYR A 6 -14.41 35.08 13.72
N ILE A 7 -15.04 34.25 14.56
CA ILE A 7 -14.57 32.88 14.84
C ILE A 7 -14.59 32.02 13.58
N VAL A 8 -15.68 32.07 12.82
CA VAL A 8 -15.82 31.31 11.56
C VAL A 8 -14.79 31.78 10.54
N LEU A 9 -14.61 33.11 10.40
CA LEU A 9 -13.60 33.66 9.49
C LEU A 9 -12.18 33.26 9.90
N GLY A 10 -11.85 33.32 11.18
CA GLY A 10 -10.55 32.90 11.71
C GLY A 10 -10.27 31.42 11.43
N PHE A 11 -11.29 30.56 11.63
CA PHE A 11 -11.17 29.14 11.32
C PHE A 11 -10.97 28.88 9.81
N ALA A 12 -11.70 29.59 8.94
CA ALA A 12 -11.53 29.49 7.49
C ALA A 12 -10.13 29.94 7.03
N LEU A 13 -9.61 31.02 7.59
CA LEU A 13 -8.25 31.48 7.30
C LEU A 13 -7.18 30.50 7.75
N LEU A 14 -7.36 29.87 8.93
CA LEU A 14 -6.46 28.82 9.41
C LEU A 14 -6.46 27.60 8.47
N GLN A 15 -7.62 27.19 8.00
CA GLN A 15 -7.74 26.09 7.02
C GLN A 15 -7.02 26.42 5.71
N LEU A 16 -7.20 27.63 5.19
CA LEU A 16 -6.50 28.08 3.98
C LEU A 16 -4.98 28.11 4.18
N LEU A 17 -4.50 28.54 5.34
CA LEU A 17 -3.07 28.54 5.67
C LEU A 17 -2.53 27.09 5.69
N VAL A 18 -3.22 26.16 6.33
CA VAL A 18 -2.83 24.74 6.37
C VAL A 18 -2.78 24.15 4.96
N VAL A 19 -3.78 24.43 4.12
CA VAL A 19 -3.79 23.97 2.72
C VAL A 19 -2.62 24.58 1.93
N GLY A 20 -2.35 25.87 2.10
CA GLY A 20 -1.22 26.55 1.45
C GLY A 20 0.13 25.97 1.85
N VAL A 21 0.34 25.74 3.15
CA VAL A 21 1.56 25.09 3.66
C VAL A 21 1.70 23.67 3.07
N ASN A 22 0.65 22.87 3.13
CA ASN A 22 0.69 21.53 2.57
C ASN A 22 0.96 21.50 1.06
N TRP A 23 0.49 22.50 0.33
CA TRP A 23 0.78 22.62 -1.10
C TRP A 23 2.23 22.98 -1.39
N ILE A 24 2.82 23.93 -0.64
CA ILE A 24 4.22 24.34 -0.78
C ILE A 24 5.16 23.18 -0.43
N PHE A 25 4.86 22.43 0.63
CA PHE A 25 5.68 21.29 1.10
C PHE A 25 5.27 19.97 0.48
N ARG A 26 4.42 19.98 -0.55
CA ARG A 26 3.99 18.77 -1.24
C ARG A 26 5.20 18.03 -1.83
N GLN A 27 5.46 16.84 -1.30
CA GLN A 27 6.44 15.93 -1.88
C GLN A 27 5.82 15.22 -3.08
N SER A 28 6.47 15.26 -4.22
CA SER A 28 6.08 14.49 -5.41
C SER A 28 7.15 13.45 -5.72
N LEU A 29 6.70 12.27 -6.16
CA LEU A 29 7.62 11.25 -6.65
C LEU A 29 8.32 11.77 -7.92
N THR A 30 9.63 11.73 -7.93
CA THR A 30 10.43 12.10 -9.11
C THR A 30 10.16 11.12 -10.26
N GLN A 31 10.42 11.57 -11.49
CA GLN A 31 10.35 10.69 -12.68
C GLN A 31 11.53 9.72 -12.75
N GLU A 32 12.54 9.92 -11.91
CA GLU A 32 13.74 9.11 -11.91
C GLU A 32 13.46 7.70 -11.38
N TYR A 33 14.09 6.75 -12.03
CA TYR A 33 13.99 5.33 -11.78
C TYR A 33 15.38 4.78 -11.50
N THR A 34 15.56 4.15 -10.35
CA THR A 34 16.84 3.49 -10.03
C THR A 34 16.75 2.01 -10.36
N HIS A 35 17.67 1.55 -11.20
CA HIS A 35 18.01 0.11 -11.25
C HIS A 35 18.71 -0.22 -9.93
N ASN A 36 18.03 -0.93 -9.04
CA ASN A 36 18.57 -1.40 -7.78
C ASN A 36 18.16 -2.86 -7.58
N ASP A 37 19.03 -3.65 -6.96
CA ASP A 37 18.79 -5.08 -6.70
C ASP A 37 18.11 -5.33 -5.34
N LYS A 38 17.47 -4.30 -4.77
CA LYS A 38 16.78 -4.40 -3.48
C LYS A 38 15.44 -5.12 -3.61
N LEU A 39 15.25 -6.20 -2.87
CA LEU A 39 13.96 -6.88 -2.83
C LEU A 39 12.91 -6.01 -2.12
N VAL A 40 11.76 -5.81 -2.78
CA VAL A 40 10.60 -5.14 -2.20
C VAL A 40 9.51 -6.15 -1.93
N SER A 41 9.07 -6.26 -0.67
CA SER A 41 7.90 -7.05 -0.29
C SER A 41 6.65 -6.19 -0.42
N VAL A 42 5.78 -6.55 -1.36
CA VAL A 42 4.45 -5.95 -1.51
C VAL A 42 3.48 -6.75 -0.67
N LEU A 43 2.85 -6.10 0.30
CA LEU A 43 2.06 -6.71 1.36
C LEU A 43 0.61 -6.24 1.26
N ILE A 44 -0.32 -7.18 1.04
CA ILE A 44 -1.72 -6.87 0.75
C ILE A 44 -2.61 -7.62 1.75
N PRO A 45 -3.16 -6.93 2.77
CA PRO A 45 -4.25 -7.50 3.56
C PRO A 45 -5.53 -7.48 2.72
N ALA A 46 -6.22 -8.63 2.62
CA ALA A 46 -7.44 -8.78 1.86
C ALA A 46 -8.53 -9.42 2.71
N ARG A 47 -9.76 -8.90 2.62
CA ARG A 47 -10.95 -9.50 3.19
C ARG A 47 -12.17 -9.14 2.36
N ASN A 48 -12.80 -10.13 1.73
CA ASN A 48 -13.95 -9.95 0.84
C ASN A 48 -13.67 -8.99 -0.32
N GLU A 49 -12.56 -9.21 -1.01
CA GLU A 49 -12.05 -8.37 -2.10
C GLU A 49 -12.13 -9.05 -3.48
N GLU A 50 -13.10 -9.96 -3.68
CA GLU A 50 -13.27 -10.70 -4.94
C GLU A 50 -13.35 -9.80 -6.19
N LYS A 51 -13.86 -8.56 -6.04
CA LYS A 51 -14.00 -7.61 -7.16
C LYS A 51 -12.70 -6.89 -7.52
N ASN A 52 -11.77 -6.79 -6.58
CA ASN A 52 -10.61 -5.90 -6.68
C ASN A 52 -9.29 -6.66 -6.78
N ILE A 53 -9.17 -7.80 -6.07
CA ILE A 53 -7.89 -8.48 -5.87
C ILE A 53 -7.21 -8.90 -7.18
N ALA A 54 -7.96 -9.35 -8.19
CA ALA A 54 -7.40 -9.69 -9.50
C ALA A 54 -6.80 -8.47 -10.22
N SER A 55 -7.39 -7.29 -10.02
CA SER A 55 -6.97 -6.05 -10.65
C SER A 55 -5.62 -5.57 -10.10
N ILE A 56 -5.46 -5.52 -8.77
CA ILE A 56 -4.20 -5.11 -8.16
C ILE A 56 -3.07 -6.11 -8.46
N LEU A 57 -3.33 -7.42 -8.42
CA LEU A 57 -2.34 -8.43 -8.79
C LEU A 57 -1.93 -8.32 -10.27
N GLY A 58 -2.88 -8.02 -11.16
CA GLY A 58 -2.60 -7.71 -12.57
C GLY A 58 -1.76 -6.45 -12.76
N ASP A 59 -1.98 -5.40 -11.97
CA ASP A 59 -1.18 -4.18 -11.99
C ASP A 59 0.24 -4.42 -11.45
N LEU A 60 0.39 -5.26 -10.42
CA LEU A 60 1.68 -5.65 -9.87
C LEU A 60 2.52 -6.47 -10.86
N ARG A 61 1.88 -7.36 -11.62
CA ARG A 61 2.55 -8.13 -12.68
C ARG A 61 3.12 -7.22 -13.78
N LYS A 62 2.48 -6.08 -14.04
CA LYS A 62 2.90 -5.08 -15.06
C LYS A 62 3.95 -4.09 -14.55
N GLN A 63 4.39 -4.18 -13.30
CA GLN A 63 5.41 -3.29 -12.78
C GLN A 63 6.71 -3.43 -13.57
N THR A 64 7.38 -2.30 -13.83
CA THR A 64 8.69 -2.30 -14.49
C THR A 64 9.81 -2.78 -13.55
N TYR A 65 9.64 -2.58 -12.25
CA TYR A 65 10.53 -3.12 -11.23
C TYR A 65 10.10 -4.55 -10.89
N GLN A 66 10.93 -5.53 -11.27
CA GLN A 66 10.58 -6.96 -11.18
C GLN A 66 11.08 -7.66 -9.92
N HIS A 67 12.07 -7.07 -9.21
CA HIS A 67 12.62 -7.68 -7.98
C HIS A 67 11.70 -7.43 -6.78
N ILE A 68 10.52 -8.03 -6.85
CA ILE A 68 9.46 -7.95 -5.85
C ILE A 68 9.00 -9.35 -5.45
N GLU A 69 8.58 -9.51 -4.21
CA GLU A 69 7.67 -10.57 -3.78
C GLU A 69 6.32 -9.94 -3.44
N ILE A 70 5.25 -10.69 -3.61
CA ILE A 70 3.89 -10.24 -3.35
C ILE A 70 3.28 -11.21 -2.35
N ILE A 71 2.92 -10.73 -1.17
CA ILE A 71 2.31 -11.55 -0.12
C ILE A 71 0.91 -11.00 0.12
N VAL A 72 -0.10 -11.82 -0.17
CA VAL A 72 -1.49 -11.49 0.11
C VAL A 72 -1.92 -12.30 1.33
N LEU A 73 -2.44 -11.63 2.34
CA LEU A 73 -3.05 -12.29 3.50
C LEU A 73 -4.57 -12.23 3.35
N ASP A 74 -5.19 -13.39 3.28
CA ASP A 74 -6.64 -13.52 3.35
C ASP A 74 -7.09 -13.57 4.81
N ASP A 75 -7.80 -12.53 5.25
CA ASP A 75 -8.30 -12.39 6.61
C ASP A 75 -9.73 -12.94 6.73
N ASP A 76 -9.87 -14.25 6.58
CA ASP A 76 -11.13 -15.01 6.67
C ASP A 76 -12.22 -14.47 5.71
N SER A 77 -11.90 -14.33 4.42
CA SER A 77 -12.90 -13.99 3.40
C SER A 77 -13.97 -15.06 3.27
N THR A 78 -15.19 -14.62 3.04
CA THR A 78 -16.38 -15.47 2.83
C THR A 78 -16.83 -15.52 1.37
N ASP A 79 -16.18 -14.73 0.50
CA ASP A 79 -16.40 -14.66 -0.94
C ASP A 79 -15.33 -15.44 -1.73
N ASN A 80 -15.19 -15.19 -3.03
CA ASN A 80 -14.23 -15.87 -3.89
C ASN A 80 -12.80 -15.33 -3.82
N THR A 81 -12.45 -14.46 -2.86
CA THR A 81 -11.14 -13.81 -2.76
C THR A 81 -9.99 -14.81 -2.80
N SER A 82 -9.99 -15.84 -1.93
CA SER A 82 -8.94 -16.85 -1.86
C SER A 82 -8.77 -17.59 -3.19
N SER A 83 -9.87 -18.05 -3.79
CA SER A 83 -9.84 -18.78 -5.06
C SER A 83 -9.25 -17.96 -6.20
N ILE A 84 -9.54 -16.64 -6.23
CA ILE A 84 -8.99 -15.73 -7.23
C ILE A 84 -7.48 -15.57 -7.02
N ILE A 85 -7.01 -15.44 -5.78
CA ILE A 85 -5.57 -15.33 -5.48
C ILE A 85 -4.85 -16.61 -5.91
N GLU A 86 -5.38 -17.79 -5.59
CA GLU A 86 -4.80 -19.08 -5.99
C GLU A 86 -4.66 -19.22 -7.51
N GLN A 87 -5.64 -18.74 -8.28
CA GLN A 87 -5.53 -18.67 -9.74
C GLN A 87 -4.41 -17.74 -10.20
N GLN A 88 -4.23 -16.58 -9.54
CA GLN A 88 -3.16 -15.63 -9.89
C GLN A 88 -1.76 -16.19 -9.56
N ILE A 89 -1.60 -17.00 -8.53
CA ILE A 89 -0.34 -17.68 -8.19
C ILE A 89 0.13 -18.58 -9.34
N GLN A 90 -0.78 -19.22 -10.07
CA GLN A 90 -0.43 -20.04 -11.23
C GLN A 90 0.17 -19.23 -12.38
N HIS A 91 -0.11 -17.93 -12.44
CA HIS A 91 0.36 -17.03 -13.49
C HIS A 91 1.55 -16.14 -13.07
N ASP A 92 1.85 -16.06 -11.77
CA ASP A 92 2.94 -15.24 -11.23
C ASP A 92 3.52 -15.88 -9.96
N SER A 93 4.66 -16.53 -10.08
CA SER A 93 5.33 -17.23 -8.97
C SER A 93 5.81 -16.32 -7.82
N ARG A 94 5.80 -15.00 -8.02
CA ARG A 94 6.12 -14.02 -6.97
C ARG A 94 4.99 -13.83 -5.97
N VAL A 95 3.76 -14.25 -6.33
CA VAL A 95 2.58 -14.13 -5.47
C VAL A 95 2.51 -15.31 -4.50
N LYS A 96 2.26 -15.00 -3.23
CA LYS A 96 2.03 -15.97 -2.16
C LYS A 96 0.74 -15.63 -1.43
N LEU A 97 -0.06 -16.64 -1.14
CA LEU A 97 -1.24 -16.52 -0.28
C LEU A 97 -0.87 -16.93 1.15
N LEU A 98 -1.23 -16.10 2.10
CA LEU A 98 -1.11 -16.38 3.53
C LEU A 98 -2.52 -16.40 4.14
N ALA A 99 -2.86 -17.44 4.84
CA ALA A 99 -4.10 -17.51 5.60
C ALA A 99 -3.94 -16.83 6.96
N SER A 100 -4.99 -16.15 7.41
CA SER A 100 -5.03 -15.54 8.74
C SER A 100 -4.90 -16.61 9.84
N LYS A 101 -4.14 -16.29 10.89
CA LYS A 101 -3.99 -17.16 12.08
C LYS A 101 -5.03 -16.89 13.18
N GLY A 102 -6.13 -16.22 12.81
CA GLY A 102 -7.11 -15.73 13.76
C GLY A 102 -6.67 -14.44 14.44
N LEU A 103 -7.61 -13.75 15.11
CA LEU A 103 -7.37 -12.44 15.72
C LEU A 103 -7.08 -12.58 17.22
N PRO A 104 -5.86 -12.30 17.72
CA PRO A 104 -5.55 -12.32 19.14
C PRO A 104 -6.31 -11.22 19.89
N LYS A 105 -6.60 -11.47 21.18
CA LYS A 105 -7.27 -10.50 22.03
C LYS A 105 -6.46 -9.18 22.10
N GLY A 106 -7.15 -8.06 21.89
CA GLY A 106 -6.55 -6.72 21.95
C GLY A 106 -6.00 -6.21 20.62
N TRP A 107 -6.06 -6.99 19.53
CA TRP A 107 -5.67 -6.54 18.21
C TRP A 107 -6.88 -6.09 17.37
N LEU A 108 -6.67 -5.13 16.48
CA LEU A 108 -7.59 -4.80 15.39
C LEU A 108 -7.24 -5.66 14.17
N GLY A 109 -8.26 -6.16 13.43
CA GLY A 109 -8.07 -7.12 12.34
C GLY A 109 -7.02 -6.68 11.32
N LYS A 110 -7.19 -5.49 10.70
CA LYS A 110 -6.25 -4.97 9.71
C LYS A 110 -4.83 -4.81 10.25
N ASN A 111 -4.68 -4.35 11.50
CA ASN A 111 -3.35 -4.17 12.11
C ASN A 111 -2.65 -5.50 12.32
N TYR A 112 -3.41 -6.53 12.74
CA TYR A 112 -2.85 -7.87 12.92
C TYR A 112 -2.50 -8.53 11.57
N ALA A 113 -3.32 -8.34 10.55
CA ALA A 113 -3.02 -8.78 9.19
C ALA A 113 -1.71 -8.15 8.68
N CYS A 114 -1.55 -6.84 8.82
CA CYS A 114 -0.30 -6.15 8.46
C CYS A 114 0.91 -6.67 9.26
N HIS A 115 0.74 -6.96 10.55
CA HIS A 115 1.80 -7.53 11.37
C HIS A 115 2.21 -8.95 10.91
N GLN A 116 1.25 -9.81 10.57
CA GLN A 116 1.54 -11.14 10.01
C GLN A 116 2.29 -11.04 8.67
N LEU A 117 1.81 -10.17 7.77
CA LEU A 117 2.46 -9.90 6.48
C LEU A 117 3.90 -9.45 6.65
N ALA A 118 4.16 -8.49 7.56
CA ALA A 118 5.50 -7.99 7.83
C ALA A 118 6.46 -9.07 8.36
N LYS A 119 5.96 -10.05 9.12
CA LYS A 119 6.76 -11.17 9.62
C LYS A 119 7.18 -12.15 8.52
N GLU A 120 6.38 -12.31 7.50
CA GLU A 120 6.65 -13.24 6.38
C GLU A 120 7.48 -12.59 5.27
N ALA A 121 7.59 -11.26 5.30
CA ALA A 121 8.32 -10.48 4.30
C ALA A 121 9.83 -10.74 4.37
N LYS A 122 10.46 -10.86 3.19
CA LYS A 122 11.91 -11.08 3.04
C LYS A 122 12.63 -9.88 2.43
N GLY A 123 11.86 -8.90 1.92
CA GLY A 123 12.40 -7.71 1.28
C GLY A 123 12.99 -6.72 2.28
N GLU A 124 13.97 -5.96 1.81
CA GLU A 124 14.56 -4.85 2.57
C GLU A 124 13.58 -3.65 2.68
N TYR A 125 12.63 -3.57 1.77
CA TYR A 125 11.58 -2.55 1.74
C TYR A 125 10.22 -3.22 1.79
N LEU A 126 9.34 -2.71 2.66
CA LEU A 126 7.98 -3.19 2.81
C LEU A 126 7.02 -2.15 2.22
N LEU A 127 6.22 -2.55 1.24
CA LEU A 127 5.19 -1.74 0.62
C LEU A 127 3.82 -2.33 0.94
N PHE A 128 3.07 -1.67 1.82
CA PHE A 128 1.69 -2.03 2.10
C PHE A 128 0.76 -1.39 1.08
N LEU A 129 -0.13 -2.19 0.49
CA LEU A 129 -1.16 -1.74 -0.44
C LEU A 129 -2.51 -2.32 0.00
N ASP A 130 -3.56 -1.52 -0.10
CA ASP A 130 -4.94 -2.01 0.02
C ASP A 130 -5.33 -2.76 -1.25
N ALA A 131 -6.21 -3.76 -1.13
CA ALA A 131 -6.59 -4.61 -2.25
C ALA A 131 -7.43 -3.89 -3.33
N ASP A 132 -8.06 -2.77 -2.98
CA ASP A 132 -8.93 -1.96 -3.85
C ASP A 132 -8.21 -0.85 -4.61
N VAL A 133 -6.90 -0.67 -4.42
CA VAL A 133 -6.14 0.37 -5.12
C VAL A 133 -5.73 -0.06 -6.52
N ARG A 134 -5.49 0.93 -7.40
CA ARG A 134 -4.91 0.75 -8.73
C ARG A 134 -3.57 1.45 -8.81
N ILE A 135 -2.58 0.80 -9.37
CA ILE A 135 -1.21 1.30 -9.40
C ILE A 135 -0.66 1.37 -10.83
N GLN A 136 0.16 2.38 -11.06
CA GLN A 136 0.83 2.59 -12.35
C GLN A 136 2.07 1.70 -12.51
N PRO A 137 2.45 1.29 -13.75
CA PRO A 137 3.56 0.35 -13.97
C PRO A 137 4.94 0.76 -13.44
N ARG A 138 5.16 2.02 -13.14
CA ARG A 138 6.45 2.54 -12.63
C ARG A 138 6.43 2.90 -11.15
N LEU A 139 5.35 2.60 -10.43
CA LEU A 139 5.16 3.07 -9.06
C LEU A 139 6.26 2.54 -8.13
N ILE A 140 6.48 1.23 -8.11
CA ILE A 140 7.41 0.59 -7.17
C ILE A 140 8.84 1.13 -7.35
N GLY A 141 9.31 1.23 -8.59
CA GLY A 141 10.64 1.78 -8.86
C GLY A 141 10.80 3.23 -8.42
N LYS A 142 9.76 4.06 -8.59
CA LYS A 142 9.77 5.46 -8.11
C LYS A 142 9.76 5.56 -6.59
N LEU A 143 8.97 4.73 -5.91
CA LEU A 143 8.92 4.68 -4.46
C LEU A 143 10.27 4.24 -3.88
N LEU A 144 10.88 3.22 -4.46
CA LEU A 144 12.18 2.75 -4.05
C LEU A 144 13.26 3.82 -4.23
N HIS A 145 13.31 4.49 -5.38
CA HIS A 145 14.22 5.60 -5.63
C HIS A 145 14.05 6.72 -4.59
N PHE A 146 12.81 7.11 -4.34
CA PHE A 146 12.50 8.14 -3.33
C PHE A 146 12.98 7.73 -1.93
N SER A 147 12.72 6.48 -1.52
CA SER A 147 13.10 5.97 -0.19
C SER A 147 14.60 5.94 0.01
N ILE A 148 15.37 5.50 -1.01
CA ILE A 148 16.84 5.44 -0.96
C ILE A 148 17.44 6.84 -0.85
N ASN A 149 16.92 7.80 -1.63
CA ASN A 149 17.44 9.17 -1.60
C ASN A 149 17.14 9.88 -0.28
N LYS A 150 16.00 9.59 0.33
CA LYS A 150 15.64 10.16 1.64
C LYS A 150 16.48 9.62 2.80
N GLN A 151 16.98 8.38 2.70
CA GLN A 151 17.89 7.81 3.71
C GLN A 151 19.31 8.38 3.66
N LYS A 152 19.67 9.07 2.56
CA LYS A 152 21.00 9.68 2.37
C LYS A 152 21.08 11.15 2.83
N GLN A 153 19.96 11.74 3.22
CA GLN A 153 19.85 13.09 3.77
C GLN A 153 19.78 13.07 5.30
#